data_c6f004e7f1bf89f69b8442e6f079fa61
#
_entry.id   c6f004e7f1bf89f69b8442e6f079fa61
#
_cell.length_a   1.000
_cell.length_b   1.000
_cell.length_c   1.000
_cell.angle_alpha   90.00
_cell.angle_beta   90.00
_cell.angle_gamma   90.00
#
_symmetry.space_group_name_H-M   'P 1'
#
loop_
_entity.id
_entity.type
_entity.pdbx_description
1 polymer ?
#
loop_
_entity_poly.entity_id
_entity_poly.type
_entity_poly.pdbx_seq_one_letter_code
_entity_poly.pdbx_strand_id
1 'polypeptide(L)'
;MKMQKRWVLKAGVATAALAMAGCALAQQKTVTFANQDMLVPLRLVMESGELEKETGYKINWRMFSGGGDVIRAMASGDVQMGEVGSSPLTAAASQGQDIKLLWISADIAGAEALVARDGGGISNFKSMEGKRIGVPFGSTAHYQLVAALGKEGVDARKVNIMNMRPPEIAAAWERGDIDATFVWDPVLAKVKQKGKVIATSGSIAQMGYPTFEGIAVSSKFAQENPQFMVAFIKALNRASAQVRDNLAKWTPDSPEIKAIAKWSKADPKDVPAAMALYRFPSAEEQLGAQWLEGGAAKAMAHTASFLKSQGRIQEVKPDYAAYVTSSYVKQALGR
;
A
#
# COMPACT_ATOMS: atom_id res chain seq x y z
N MET A 1 -53.25 -25.05 80.85
CA MET A 1 -54.15 -24.19 80.11
C MET A 1 -53.45 -23.77 78.80
N LYS A 2 -54.02 -24.20 77.68
CA LYS A 2 -53.75 -23.89 76.26
C LYS A 2 -52.27 -23.88 75.72
N MET A 3 -51.84 -25.04 75.32
CA MET A 3 -50.71 -25.24 74.44
C MET A 3 -51.13 -24.91 73.01
N GLN A 4 -50.41 -24.00 72.39
CA GLN A 4 -50.53 -23.76 70.92
C GLN A 4 -49.45 -24.54 70.18
N LYS A 5 -49.90 -25.43 69.27
CA LYS A 5 -49.09 -26.22 68.40
C LYS A 5 -48.48 -25.29 67.29
N ARG A 6 -47.15 -25.18 67.25
CA ARG A 6 -46.45 -24.54 66.16
C ARG A 6 -46.24 -25.59 65.05
N TRP A 7 -46.91 -25.38 63.95
CA TRP A 7 -46.62 -26.10 62.72
C TRP A 7 -45.39 -25.51 62.11
N VAL A 8 -44.33 -26.30 61.88
CA VAL A 8 -43.16 -25.92 61.12
C VAL A 8 -43.43 -26.34 59.68
N LEU A 9 -43.78 -25.42 58.85
CA LEU A 9 -43.76 -25.61 57.40
C LEU A 9 -42.28 -25.63 56.93
N LYS A 10 -41.82 -26.78 56.45
CA LYS A 10 -40.61 -26.94 55.73
C LYS A 10 -40.86 -26.41 54.31
N ALA A 11 -40.53 -25.14 54.05
CA ALA A 11 -40.44 -24.61 52.69
C ALA A 11 -39.15 -25.12 52.06
N GLY A 12 -39.27 -26.03 51.12
CA GLY A 12 -38.16 -26.43 50.24
C GLY A 12 -37.76 -25.30 49.33
N VAL A 13 -36.58 -24.72 49.55
CA VAL A 13 -35.96 -23.77 48.59
C VAL A 13 -35.46 -24.58 47.41
N ALA A 14 -36.26 -24.64 46.36
CA ALA A 14 -35.78 -25.10 45.06
C ALA A 14 -34.86 -24.01 44.49
N THR A 15 -33.54 -24.22 44.62
CA THR A 15 -32.52 -23.40 44.00
C THR A 15 -32.55 -23.66 42.49
N ALA A 16 -33.32 -22.88 41.77
CA ALA A 16 -33.23 -22.81 40.31
C ALA A 16 -31.88 -22.18 39.97
N ALA A 17 -30.86 -23.00 39.70
CA ALA A 17 -29.64 -22.57 39.06
C ALA A 17 -30.00 -22.17 37.64
N LEU A 18 -30.32 -20.89 37.42
CA LEU A 18 -30.31 -20.30 36.09
C LEU A 18 -28.84 -20.38 35.59
N ALA A 19 -28.59 -21.36 34.74
CA ALA A 19 -27.43 -21.35 33.88
C ALA A 19 -27.59 -20.13 32.98
N MET A 20 -27.04 -18.99 33.39
CA MET A 20 -26.73 -17.91 32.48
C MET A 20 -25.62 -18.44 31.58
N ALA A 21 -26.03 -19.08 30.49
CA ALA A 21 -25.20 -19.21 29.30
C ALA A 21 -24.99 -17.79 28.81
N GLY A 22 -24.00 -17.11 29.36
CA GLY A 22 -23.47 -15.89 28.83
C GLY A 22 -22.98 -16.22 27.42
N CYS A 23 -23.80 -15.95 26.41
CA CYS A 23 -23.30 -15.70 25.09
C CYS A 23 -22.35 -14.51 25.25
N ALA A 24 -21.08 -14.79 25.54
CA ALA A 24 -20.03 -13.84 25.30
C ALA A 24 -20.12 -13.56 23.79
N LEU A 25 -20.79 -12.48 23.43
CA LEU A 25 -20.70 -11.92 22.10
C LEU A 25 -19.21 -11.70 21.91
N ALA A 26 -18.57 -12.63 21.20
CA ALA A 26 -17.16 -12.50 20.89
C ALA A 26 -17.03 -11.12 20.20
N GLN A 27 -16.35 -10.21 20.86
CA GLN A 27 -16.16 -8.87 20.33
C GLN A 27 -15.61 -9.01 18.92
N GLN A 28 -16.34 -8.51 17.92
CA GLN A 28 -15.96 -8.64 16.53
C GLN A 28 -14.56 -8.06 16.36
N LYS A 29 -13.63 -8.89 15.95
CA LYS A 29 -12.27 -8.46 15.69
C LYS A 29 -12.26 -7.46 14.54
N THR A 30 -11.55 -6.36 14.70
CA THR A 30 -11.45 -5.30 13.69
C THR A 30 -10.00 -5.08 13.29
N VAL A 31 -9.80 -4.73 12.02
CA VAL A 31 -8.52 -4.27 11.49
C VAL A 31 -8.75 -3.06 10.60
N THR A 32 -7.92 -2.04 10.74
CA THR A 32 -7.92 -0.89 9.84
C THR A 32 -6.82 -1.08 8.81
N PHE A 33 -7.20 -1.04 7.54
CA PHE A 33 -6.29 -1.14 6.41
C PHE A 33 -6.24 0.20 5.67
N ALA A 34 -5.06 0.78 5.54
CA ALA A 34 -4.83 1.98 4.75
C ALA A 34 -4.59 1.62 3.28
N ASN A 35 -5.49 2.01 2.40
CA ASN A 35 -5.31 1.84 0.97
C ASN A 35 -5.03 3.19 0.28
N GLN A 36 -4.40 3.15 -0.88
CA GLN A 36 -4.19 4.30 -1.75
C GLN A 36 -5.14 4.21 -2.96
N ASP A 37 -5.00 5.09 -3.93
CA ASP A 37 -5.83 5.10 -5.15
C ASP A 37 -5.25 4.25 -6.31
N MET A 38 -4.27 3.41 -6.04
CA MET A 38 -3.60 2.57 -7.04
C MET A 38 -4.51 1.51 -7.63
N LEU A 39 -4.25 1.15 -8.89
CA LEU A 39 -4.97 0.12 -9.62
C LEU A 39 -4.30 -1.25 -9.45
N VAL A 40 -4.60 -1.90 -8.34
CA VAL A 40 -3.95 -3.16 -7.93
C VAL A 40 -4.98 -4.24 -7.57
N PRO A 41 -4.60 -5.54 -7.61
CA PRO A 41 -5.51 -6.66 -7.33
C PRO A 41 -6.23 -6.61 -5.97
N LEU A 42 -5.67 -5.94 -4.97
CA LEU A 42 -6.29 -5.74 -3.66
C LEU A 42 -7.73 -5.19 -3.77
N ARG A 43 -8.04 -4.41 -4.81
CA ARG A 43 -9.39 -3.85 -5.01
C ARG A 43 -10.45 -4.93 -5.20
N LEU A 44 -10.08 -6.07 -5.76
CA LEU A 44 -10.97 -7.24 -5.89
C LEU A 44 -11.22 -7.89 -4.52
N VAL A 45 -10.21 -7.96 -3.66
CA VAL A 45 -10.37 -8.43 -2.27
C VAL A 45 -11.32 -7.50 -1.49
N MET A 46 -11.15 -6.19 -1.65
CA MET A 46 -11.99 -5.18 -1.00
C MET A 46 -13.46 -5.27 -1.45
N GLU A 47 -13.70 -5.51 -2.75
CA GLU A 47 -15.05 -5.55 -3.32
C GLU A 47 -15.78 -6.85 -2.96
N SER A 48 -15.08 -7.98 -2.90
CA SER A 48 -15.73 -9.29 -2.66
C SER A 48 -16.31 -9.43 -1.25
N GLY A 49 -15.69 -8.82 -0.25
CA GLY A 49 -16.02 -9.02 1.17
C GLY A 49 -15.80 -10.46 1.66
N GLU A 50 -15.18 -11.32 0.85
CA GLU A 50 -14.96 -12.74 1.20
C GLU A 50 -14.00 -12.90 2.37
N LEU A 51 -12.96 -12.06 2.43
CA LEU A 51 -11.97 -12.11 3.51
C LEU A 51 -12.63 -11.87 4.88
N GLU A 52 -13.59 -10.94 4.96
CA GLU A 52 -14.32 -10.68 6.20
C GLU A 52 -15.21 -11.86 6.58
N LYS A 53 -15.87 -12.49 5.60
CA LYS A 53 -16.70 -13.69 5.82
C LYS A 53 -15.85 -14.90 6.26
N GLU A 54 -14.67 -15.09 5.62
CA GLU A 54 -13.76 -16.20 5.91
C GLU A 54 -13.14 -16.07 7.30
N THR A 55 -12.80 -14.85 7.71
CA THR A 55 -12.02 -14.61 8.94
C THR A 55 -12.86 -14.16 10.13
N GLY A 56 -14.08 -13.70 9.94
CA GLY A 56 -14.91 -13.08 10.96
C GLY A 56 -14.44 -11.68 11.39
N TYR A 57 -13.43 -11.13 10.75
CA TYR A 57 -12.97 -9.75 10.99
C TYR A 57 -13.89 -8.75 10.31
N LYS A 58 -13.99 -7.56 10.89
CA LYS A 58 -14.45 -6.37 10.20
C LYS A 58 -13.22 -5.60 9.72
N ILE A 59 -13.14 -5.31 8.41
CA ILE A 59 -12.03 -4.57 7.84
C ILE A 59 -12.48 -3.14 7.55
N ASN A 60 -11.83 -2.18 8.21
CA ASN A 60 -12.06 -0.76 7.96
C ASN A 60 -11.10 -0.28 6.87
N TRP A 61 -11.55 -0.31 5.63
CA TRP A 61 -10.78 0.22 4.50
C TRP A 61 -10.76 1.75 4.54
N ARG A 62 -9.57 2.33 4.68
CA ARG A 62 -9.40 3.79 4.75
C ARG A 62 -8.46 4.25 3.65
N MET A 63 -8.94 5.17 2.81
CA MET A 63 -8.13 5.72 1.73
C MET A 63 -7.22 6.85 2.22
N PHE A 64 -5.96 6.78 1.79
CA PHE A 64 -4.92 7.77 2.04
C PHE A 64 -4.33 8.27 0.72
N SER A 65 -3.81 9.50 0.73
CA SER A 65 -3.30 10.15 -0.49
C SER A 65 -1.87 9.76 -0.86
N GLY A 66 -1.20 8.95 -0.05
CA GLY A 66 0.17 8.48 -0.33
C GLY A 66 0.79 7.75 0.85
N GLY A 67 1.86 6.99 0.57
CA GLY A 67 2.53 6.13 1.55
C GLY A 67 3.06 6.84 2.80
N GLY A 68 3.44 8.12 2.69
CA GLY A 68 3.85 8.90 3.85
C GLY A 68 2.71 9.13 4.86
N ASP A 69 1.46 9.31 4.39
CA ASP A 69 0.28 9.41 5.25
C ASP A 69 -0.05 8.07 5.89
N VAL A 70 0.06 6.97 5.13
CA VAL A 70 -0.11 5.59 5.61
C VAL A 70 0.84 5.31 6.77
N ILE A 71 2.13 5.58 6.59
CA ILE A 71 3.15 5.34 7.63
C ILE A 71 2.88 6.15 8.90
N ARG A 72 2.43 7.40 8.78
CA ARG A 72 2.05 8.20 9.97
C ARG A 72 0.86 7.60 10.71
N ALA A 73 -0.15 7.13 9.99
CA ALA A 73 -1.31 6.48 10.58
C ALA A 73 -0.97 5.10 11.20
N MET A 74 -0.01 4.37 10.64
CA MET A 74 0.51 3.15 11.26
C MET A 74 1.31 3.45 12.53
N ALA A 75 2.11 4.52 12.53
CA ALA A 75 2.91 4.93 13.69
C ALA A 75 2.03 5.37 14.89
N SER A 76 0.86 5.95 14.65
CA SER A 76 -0.11 6.29 15.72
C SER A 76 -0.86 5.07 16.28
N GLY A 77 -0.80 3.92 15.60
CA GLY A 77 -1.57 2.72 15.95
C GLY A 77 -2.99 2.69 15.39
N ASP A 78 -3.44 3.75 14.69
CA ASP A 78 -4.78 3.82 14.09
C ASP A 78 -4.98 2.85 12.93
N VAL A 79 -3.88 2.44 12.32
CA VAL A 79 -3.83 1.56 11.15
C VAL A 79 -2.89 0.40 11.43
N GLN A 80 -3.36 -0.83 11.24
CA GLN A 80 -2.58 -2.04 11.46
C GLN A 80 -1.88 -2.54 10.21
N MET A 81 -2.45 -2.27 9.04
CA MET A 81 -1.94 -2.70 7.73
C MET A 81 -2.11 -1.59 6.70
N GLY A 82 -1.28 -1.58 5.67
CA GLY A 82 -1.48 -0.61 4.60
C GLY A 82 -0.62 -0.80 3.37
N GLU A 83 -1.11 -0.26 2.26
CA GLU A 83 -0.34 -0.10 1.02
C GLU A 83 0.71 0.97 1.20
N VAL A 84 1.95 0.65 0.85
CA VAL A 84 3.07 1.57 1.04
C VAL A 84 4.17 1.29 0.02
N GLY A 85 4.63 2.33 -0.65
CA GLY A 85 5.80 2.25 -1.53
C GLY A 85 7.08 1.99 -0.75
N SER A 86 8.08 1.44 -1.42
CA SER A 86 9.37 1.07 -0.82
C SER A 86 10.09 2.24 -0.14
N SER A 87 9.95 3.47 -0.66
CA SER A 87 10.63 4.64 -0.08
C SER A 87 10.03 5.05 1.28
N PRO A 88 8.73 5.29 1.46
CA PRO A 88 8.15 5.59 2.77
C PRO A 88 8.28 4.41 3.75
N LEU A 89 8.20 3.16 3.28
CA LEU A 89 8.46 1.97 4.09
C LEU A 89 9.90 1.99 4.64
N THR A 90 10.87 2.29 3.78
CA THR A 90 12.29 2.38 4.18
C THR A 90 12.51 3.49 5.21
N ALA A 91 11.89 4.66 5.02
CA ALA A 91 11.99 5.75 5.98
C ALA A 91 11.45 5.34 7.36
N ALA A 92 10.28 4.68 7.40
CA ALA A 92 9.68 4.17 8.62
C ALA A 92 10.55 3.11 9.32
N ALA A 93 11.07 2.15 8.57
CA ALA A 93 12.00 1.13 9.07
C ALA A 93 13.28 1.77 9.65
N SER A 94 13.84 2.76 8.97
CA SER A 94 15.03 3.50 9.44
C SER A 94 14.76 4.26 10.74
N GLN A 95 13.54 4.72 10.96
CA GLN A 95 13.10 5.36 12.21
C GLN A 95 12.76 4.36 13.32
N GLY A 96 12.87 3.05 13.06
CA GLY A 96 12.61 1.99 14.03
C GLY A 96 11.12 1.75 14.28
N GLN A 97 10.22 2.12 13.36
CA GLN A 97 8.80 1.79 13.50
C GLN A 97 8.59 0.27 13.50
N ASP A 98 7.63 -0.19 14.29
CA ASP A 98 7.23 -1.61 14.35
C ASP A 98 6.39 -1.99 13.14
N ILE A 99 7.07 -2.22 12.02
CA ILE A 99 6.41 -2.55 10.75
C ILE A 99 7.20 -3.59 9.97
N LYS A 100 6.51 -4.42 9.20
CA LYS A 100 7.10 -5.39 8.28
C LYS A 100 6.42 -5.34 6.92
N LEU A 101 7.21 -5.42 5.86
CA LEU A 101 6.74 -5.76 4.53
C LEU A 101 6.35 -7.23 4.49
N LEU A 102 5.15 -7.51 4.02
CA LEU A 102 4.63 -8.87 4.00
C LEU A 102 4.23 -9.36 2.59
N TRP A 103 4.05 -8.44 1.64
CA TRP A 103 3.65 -8.72 0.26
C TRP A 103 4.13 -7.61 -0.67
N ILE A 104 4.64 -7.97 -1.82
CA ILE A 104 4.87 -7.03 -2.93
C ILE A 104 3.59 -6.94 -3.74
N SER A 105 2.89 -5.82 -3.64
CA SER A 105 1.65 -5.59 -4.37
C SER A 105 1.88 -5.44 -5.87
N ALA A 106 2.99 -4.78 -6.23
CA ALA A 106 3.36 -4.56 -7.61
C ALA A 106 4.84 -4.21 -7.77
N ASP A 107 5.46 -4.69 -8.84
CA ASP A 107 6.56 -4.02 -9.49
C ASP A 107 5.98 -2.83 -10.25
N ILE A 108 6.41 -1.63 -9.87
CA ILE A 108 5.79 -0.39 -10.34
C ILE A 108 6.09 -0.16 -11.84
N ALA A 109 7.31 -0.48 -12.27
CA ALA A 109 7.75 -0.43 -13.68
C ALA A 109 7.29 0.82 -14.45
N GLY A 110 6.29 0.70 -15.31
CA GLY A 110 5.73 1.79 -16.12
C GLY A 110 4.60 2.57 -15.46
N ALA A 111 4.11 2.11 -14.32
CA ALA A 111 2.91 2.64 -13.66
C ALA A 111 3.13 3.92 -12.83
N GLU A 112 4.38 4.31 -12.58
CA GLU A 112 4.77 5.65 -12.17
C GLU A 112 5.65 6.29 -13.26
N ALA A 113 5.35 7.52 -13.64
CA ALA A 113 6.12 8.21 -14.66
C ALA A 113 6.25 9.71 -14.40
N LEU A 114 7.40 10.23 -14.80
CA LEU A 114 7.68 11.66 -14.91
C LEU A 114 7.17 12.15 -16.25
N VAL A 115 6.15 12.98 -16.22
CA VAL A 115 5.50 13.54 -17.41
C VAL A 115 5.73 15.03 -17.45
N ALA A 116 6.26 15.51 -18.56
CA ALA A 116 6.41 16.94 -18.85
C ALA A 116 5.25 17.42 -19.72
N ARG A 117 4.76 18.61 -19.46
CA ARG A 117 3.71 19.27 -20.24
C ARG A 117 4.19 19.52 -21.66
N ASP A 118 3.32 19.29 -22.64
CA ASP A 118 3.59 19.62 -24.03
C ASP A 118 3.85 21.12 -24.21
N GLY A 119 4.88 21.45 -24.95
CA GLY A 119 5.29 22.87 -25.17
C GLY A 119 5.97 23.52 -23.96
N GLY A 120 6.13 22.84 -22.81
CA GLY A 120 6.73 23.37 -21.57
C GLY A 120 8.28 23.48 -21.61
N GLY A 121 8.92 23.02 -22.68
CA GLY A 121 10.38 23.10 -22.84
C GLY A 121 11.17 22.07 -22.03
N ILE A 122 10.52 21.06 -21.44
CA ILE A 122 11.18 19.97 -20.75
C ILE A 122 11.31 18.77 -21.70
N SER A 123 12.54 18.36 -21.99
CA SER A 123 12.85 17.20 -22.83
C SER A 123 13.71 16.15 -22.14
N ASN A 124 14.35 16.49 -21.03
CA ASN A 124 15.21 15.63 -20.22
C ASN A 124 15.37 16.22 -18.81
N PHE A 125 16.11 15.56 -17.90
CA PHE A 125 16.32 16.05 -16.54
C PHE A 125 17.06 17.40 -16.48
N LYS A 126 18.00 17.67 -17.37
CA LYS A 126 18.76 18.94 -17.38
C LYS A 126 17.88 20.16 -17.70
N SER A 127 16.84 19.97 -18.52
CA SER A 127 15.90 21.04 -18.85
C SER A 127 14.86 21.33 -17.77
N MET A 128 14.97 20.69 -16.58
CA MET A 128 14.07 20.89 -15.44
C MET A 128 14.52 22.02 -14.50
N GLU A 129 15.74 22.56 -14.62
CA GLU A 129 16.18 23.71 -13.82
C GLU A 129 15.20 24.89 -13.98
N GLY A 130 14.77 25.46 -12.85
CA GLY A 130 13.78 26.55 -12.79
C GLY A 130 12.32 26.13 -13.02
N LYS A 131 12.05 24.88 -13.40
CA LYS A 131 10.69 24.38 -13.70
C LYS A 131 9.96 23.95 -12.44
N ARG A 132 8.62 24.01 -12.48
CA ARG A 132 7.70 23.64 -11.39
C ARG A 132 7.28 22.19 -11.58
N ILE A 133 7.66 21.34 -10.64
CA ILE A 133 7.40 19.89 -10.71
C ILE A 133 6.58 19.45 -9.50
N GLY A 134 5.32 19.05 -9.74
CA GLY A 134 4.45 18.51 -8.70
C GLY A 134 4.77 17.04 -8.42
N VAL A 135 4.96 16.68 -7.15
CA VAL A 135 5.19 15.28 -6.74
C VAL A 135 4.76 15.07 -5.29
N PRO A 136 4.16 13.91 -4.91
CA PRO A 136 3.83 13.64 -3.52
C PRO A 136 5.10 13.37 -2.71
N PHE A 137 5.41 14.24 -1.74
CA PHE A 137 6.63 14.12 -0.94
C PHE A 137 6.65 12.83 -0.11
N GLY A 138 7.80 12.21 -0.02
CA GLY A 138 8.00 10.95 0.70
C GLY A 138 7.54 9.70 -0.07
N SER A 139 7.02 9.85 -1.29
CA SER A 139 6.65 8.71 -2.15
C SER A 139 7.85 8.12 -2.88
N THR A 140 7.65 6.99 -3.56
CA THR A 140 8.58 6.38 -4.53
C THR A 140 8.90 7.34 -5.66
N ALA A 141 7.88 8.03 -6.21
CA ALA A 141 8.04 9.03 -7.27
C ALA A 141 8.93 10.20 -6.83
N HIS A 142 8.75 10.72 -5.60
CA HIS A 142 9.63 11.78 -5.07
C HIS A 142 11.07 11.30 -4.90
N TYR A 143 11.26 10.12 -4.35
CA TYR A 143 12.58 9.52 -4.21
C TYR A 143 13.28 9.41 -5.57
N GLN A 144 12.61 8.81 -6.56
CA GLN A 144 13.17 8.58 -7.88
C GLN A 144 13.43 9.89 -8.65
N LEU A 145 12.55 10.89 -8.53
CA LEU A 145 12.78 12.21 -9.13
C LEU A 145 14.10 12.82 -8.63
N VAL A 146 14.28 12.90 -7.31
CA VAL A 146 15.49 13.52 -6.74
C VAL A 146 16.74 12.70 -7.05
N ALA A 147 16.63 11.36 -7.01
CA ALA A 147 17.73 10.46 -7.33
C ALA A 147 18.16 10.59 -8.81
N ALA A 148 17.20 10.63 -9.72
CA ALA A 148 17.46 10.77 -11.15
C ALA A 148 18.05 12.15 -11.50
N LEU A 149 17.53 13.24 -10.91
CA LEU A 149 18.12 14.57 -11.07
C LEU A 149 19.59 14.55 -10.67
N GLY A 150 19.92 14.02 -9.48
CA GLY A 150 21.31 13.93 -9.01
C GLY A 150 22.20 13.06 -9.91
N LYS A 151 21.67 11.93 -10.40
CA LYS A 151 22.37 11.03 -11.34
C LYS A 151 22.71 11.72 -12.65
N GLU A 152 21.81 12.58 -13.14
CA GLU A 152 21.97 13.36 -14.37
C GLU A 152 22.75 14.68 -14.16
N GLY A 153 23.28 14.90 -12.94
CA GLY A 153 24.08 16.08 -12.61
C GLY A 153 23.28 17.36 -12.40
N VAL A 154 21.98 17.24 -12.16
CA VAL A 154 21.09 18.38 -11.88
C VAL A 154 20.94 18.56 -10.37
N ASP A 155 21.26 19.76 -9.87
CA ASP A 155 21.01 20.10 -8.47
C ASP A 155 19.50 20.25 -8.24
N ALA A 156 18.91 19.35 -7.45
CA ALA A 156 17.48 19.37 -7.14
C ALA A 156 17.01 20.70 -6.51
N ARG A 157 17.91 21.47 -5.86
CA ARG A 157 17.60 22.80 -5.31
C ARG A 157 17.35 23.86 -6.38
N LYS A 158 17.78 23.61 -7.59
CA LYS A 158 17.50 24.50 -8.75
C LYS A 158 16.19 24.15 -9.47
N VAL A 159 15.49 23.10 -9.02
CA VAL A 159 14.19 22.68 -9.55
C VAL A 159 13.13 23.04 -8.52
N ASN A 160 12.02 23.66 -8.93
CA ASN A 160 10.92 23.97 -8.02
C ASN A 160 10.06 22.72 -7.77
N ILE A 161 10.55 21.81 -6.94
CA ILE A 161 9.82 20.59 -6.56
C ILE A 161 8.76 20.93 -5.53
N MET A 162 7.50 20.73 -5.89
CA MET A 162 6.33 21.12 -5.11
C MET A 162 5.67 19.88 -4.50
N ASN A 163 5.47 19.93 -3.17
CA ASN A 163 4.73 18.86 -2.50
C ASN A 163 3.24 18.97 -2.81
N MET A 164 2.74 18.05 -3.59
CA MET A 164 1.34 18.01 -4.02
C MET A 164 0.81 16.59 -3.96
N ARG A 165 -0.40 16.40 -3.43
CA ARG A 165 -1.11 15.12 -3.48
C ARG A 165 -1.63 14.84 -4.89
N PRO A 166 -1.88 13.58 -5.29
CA PRO A 166 -2.35 13.28 -6.64
C PRO A 166 -3.57 14.10 -7.10
N PRO A 167 -4.62 14.34 -6.31
CA PRO A 167 -5.73 15.21 -6.72
C PRO A 167 -5.32 16.67 -6.94
N GLU A 168 -4.37 17.19 -6.13
CA GLU A 168 -3.83 18.55 -6.28
C GLU A 168 -2.98 18.66 -7.54
N ILE A 169 -2.20 17.63 -7.86
CA ILE A 169 -1.44 17.52 -9.13
C ILE A 169 -2.39 17.58 -10.31
N ALA A 170 -3.46 16.79 -10.30
CA ALA A 170 -4.44 16.79 -11.38
C ALA A 170 -5.04 18.19 -11.61
N ALA A 171 -5.43 18.88 -10.53
CA ALA A 171 -5.96 20.24 -10.61
C ALA A 171 -4.93 21.26 -11.09
N ALA A 172 -3.69 21.22 -10.57
CA ALA A 172 -2.61 22.11 -10.98
C ALA A 172 -2.20 21.87 -12.44
N TRP A 173 -2.23 20.60 -12.87
CA TRP A 173 -1.97 20.25 -14.27
C TRP A 173 -3.01 20.86 -15.21
N GLU A 174 -4.28 20.76 -14.90
CA GLU A 174 -5.33 21.35 -15.74
C GLU A 174 -5.21 22.88 -15.87
N ARG A 175 -4.84 23.58 -14.80
CA ARG A 175 -4.64 25.04 -14.81
C ARG A 175 -3.31 25.49 -15.43
N GLY A 176 -2.34 24.58 -15.65
CA GLY A 176 -1.00 24.95 -16.12
C GLY A 176 -0.08 25.48 -15.00
N ASP A 177 -0.39 25.23 -13.74
CA ASP A 177 0.41 25.70 -12.60
C ASP A 177 1.71 24.94 -12.41
N ILE A 178 1.84 23.74 -13.00
CA ILE A 178 3.04 22.90 -12.99
C ILE A 178 3.48 22.54 -14.40
N ASP A 179 4.78 22.44 -14.59
CA ASP A 179 5.42 22.19 -15.89
C ASP A 179 5.67 20.69 -16.11
N ALA A 180 5.82 19.93 -15.01
CA ALA A 180 5.93 18.47 -15.02
C ALA A 180 5.38 17.87 -13.71
N THR A 181 5.18 16.56 -13.74
CA THR A 181 4.81 15.80 -12.53
C THR A 181 5.36 14.40 -12.59
N PHE A 182 5.70 13.82 -11.43
CA PHE A 182 5.98 12.41 -11.29
C PHE A 182 4.88 11.79 -10.42
N VAL A 183 4.05 10.96 -11.04
CA VAL A 183 2.81 10.48 -10.42
C VAL A 183 2.39 9.13 -11.02
N TRP A 184 1.43 8.47 -10.41
CA TRP A 184 0.80 7.20 -10.81
C TRP A 184 -0.67 7.37 -11.22
N ASP A 185 -1.27 6.29 -11.69
CA ASP A 185 -2.69 6.28 -12.05
C ASP A 185 -3.60 6.36 -10.79
N PRO A 186 -4.76 7.02 -10.93
CA PRO A 186 -5.42 7.47 -12.15
C PRO A 186 -4.96 8.86 -12.67
N VAL A 187 -4.10 9.57 -11.96
CA VAL A 187 -3.64 10.91 -12.38
C VAL A 187 -2.69 10.83 -13.57
N LEU A 188 -1.85 9.81 -13.62
CA LEU A 188 -0.90 9.59 -14.73
C LEU A 188 -1.62 9.52 -16.07
N ALA A 189 -2.72 8.77 -16.18
CA ALA A 189 -3.51 8.71 -17.43
C ALA A 189 -3.99 10.08 -17.89
N LYS A 190 -4.42 10.93 -16.95
CA LYS A 190 -4.88 12.30 -17.25
C LYS A 190 -3.74 13.20 -17.75
N VAL A 191 -2.61 13.22 -17.05
CA VAL A 191 -1.50 14.11 -17.41
C VAL A 191 -0.83 13.70 -18.73
N LYS A 192 -0.85 12.41 -19.06
CA LYS A 192 -0.34 11.90 -20.36
C LYS A 192 -1.15 12.38 -21.57
N GLN A 193 -2.39 12.83 -21.39
CA GLN A 193 -3.20 13.36 -22.49
C GLN A 193 -2.66 14.69 -23.05
N LYS A 194 -1.93 15.44 -22.24
CA LYS A 194 -1.35 16.76 -22.58
C LYS A 194 0.13 16.85 -22.20
N GLY A 195 0.83 15.72 -22.22
CA GLY A 195 2.20 15.66 -21.79
C GLY A 195 2.96 14.42 -22.28
N LYS A 196 4.27 14.56 -22.34
CA LYS A 196 5.21 13.53 -22.77
C LYS A 196 5.89 12.87 -21.56
N VAL A 197 5.95 11.56 -21.56
CA VAL A 197 6.74 10.79 -20.57
C VAL A 197 8.23 11.06 -20.81
N ILE A 198 8.92 11.54 -19.78
CA ILE A 198 10.36 11.77 -19.76
C ILE A 198 11.10 10.56 -19.21
N ALA A 199 10.56 9.95 -18.14
CA ALA A 199 11.11 8.76 -17.52
C ALA A 199 9.99 7.97 -16.83
N THR A 200 10.20 6.67 -16.66
CA THR A 200 9.33 5.79 -15.85
C THR A 200 10.10 5.30 -14.63
N SER A 201 9.38 4.83 -13.60
CA SER A 201 10.02 4.17 -12.46
C SER A 201 10.93 3.03 -12.90
N GLY A 202 10.55 2.27 -13.93
CA GLY A 202 11.38 1.22 -14.51
C GLY A 202 12.67 1.72 -15.13
N SER A 203 12.63 2.82 -15.89
CA SER A 203 13.85 3.42 -16.46
C SER A 203 14.79 3.96 -15.38
N ILE A 204 14.25 4.54 -14.31
CA ILE A 204 15.05 5.04 -13.19
C ILE A 204 15.58 3.88 -12.33
N ALA A 205 14.84 2.77 -12.23
CA ALA A 205 15.35 1.56 -11.59
C ALA A 205 16.61 1.02 -12.28
N GLN A 206 16.67 1.08 -13.63
CA GLN A 206 17.88 0.75 -14.40
C GLN A 206 19.06 1.69 -14.14
N MET A 207 18.77 2.93 -13.70
CA MET A 207 19.82 3.85 -13.24
C MET A 207 20.37 3.51 -11.85
N GLY A 208 19.80 2.50 -11.18
CA GLY A 208 20.22 2.02 -9.85
C GLY A 208 19.26 2.41 -8.72
N TYR A 209 18.06 2.91 -9.00
CA TYR A 209 17.11 3.37 -7.98
C TYR A 209 15.77 2.58 -8.06
N PRO A 210 15.80 1.26 -7.79
CA PRO A 210 14.60 0.44 -7.88
C PRO A 210 13.57 0.79 -6.79
N THR A 211 12.31 0.69 -7.15
CA THR A 211 11.16 0.86 -6.24
C THR A 211 10.14 -0.25 -6.44
N PHE A 212 9.33 -0.48 -5.44
CA PHE A 212 8.18 -1.38 -5.48
C PHE A 212 7.04 -0.81 -4.63
N GLU A 213 5.85 -1.30 -4.89
CA GLU A 213 4.71 -1.12 -3.99
C GLU A 213 4.50 -2.39 -3.19
N GLY A 214 4.19 -2.24 -1.90
CA GLY A 214 4.01 -3.37 -1.00
C GLY A 214 2.88 -3.17 -0.01
N ILE A 215 2.64 -4.20 0.78
CA ILE A 215 1.77 -4.15 1.93
C ILE A 215 2.62 -4.31 3.18
N ALA A 216 2.54 -3.32 4.05
CA ALA A 216 3.15 -3.32 5.36
C ALA A 216 2.12 -3.70 6.43
N VAL A 217 2.60 -4.27 7.51
CA VAL A 217 1.80 -4.66 8.68
C VAL A 217 2.56 -4.32 9.96
N SER A 218 1.87 -3.90 11.02
CA SER A 218 2.43 -3.85 12.36
C SER A 218 2.86 -5.25 12.79
N SER A 219 4.11 -5.41 13.27
CA SER A 219 4.62 -6.71 13.71
C SER A 219 3.76 -7.27 14.85
N LYS A 220 3.33 -6.41 15.75
CA LYS A 220 2.44 -6.79 16.86
C LYS A 220 1.14 -7.38 16.33
N PHE A 221 0.44 -6.67 15.43
CA PHE A 221 -0.81 -7.15 14.86
C PHE A 221 -0.63 -8.49 14.14
N ALA A 222 0.42 -8.62 13.34
CA ALA A 222 0.70 -9.84 12.59
C ALA A 222 0.96 -11.05 13.50
N GLN A 223 1.71 -10.85 14.60
CA GLN A 223 1.99 -11.91 15.59
C GLN A 223 0.73 -12.33 16.38
N GLU A 224 -0.13 -11.39 16.72
CA GLU A 224 -1.38 -11.65 17.45
C GLU A 224 -2.47 -12.28 16.56
N ASN A 225 -2.36 -12.14 15.22
CA ASN A 225 -3.40 -12.53 14.27
C ASN A 225 -2.87 -13.37 13.08
N PRO A 226 -2.08 -14.44 13.30
CA PRO A 226 -1.39 -15.16 12.22
C PRO A 226 -2.36 -15.83 11.24
N GLN A 227 -3.52 -16.31 11.70
CA GLN A 227 -4.53 -16.92 10.83
C GLN A 227 -5.15 -15.90 9.87
N PHE A 228 -5.43 -14.68 10.37
CA PHE A 228 -5.89 -13.58 9.50
C PHE A 228 -4.84 -13.23 8.44
N MET A 229 -3.56 -13.18 8.83
CA MET A 229 -2.48 -12.89 7.88
C MET A 229 -2.40 -13.93 6.76
N VAL A 230 -2.51 -15.22 7.08
CA VAL A 230 -2.51 -16.30 6.09
C VAL A 230 -3.73 -16.22 5.16
N ALA A 231 -4.92 -15.98 5.70
CA ALA A 231 -6.15 -15.80 4.90
C ALA A 231 -6.04 -14.58 3.97
N PHE A 232 -5.50 -13.46 4.48
CA PHE A 232 -5.26 -12.26 3.70
C PHE A 232 -4.30 -12.51 2.52
N ILE A 233 -3.18 -13.20 2.75
CA ILE A 233 -2.24 -13.58 1.68
C ILE A 233 -2.91 -14.49 0.65
N LYS A 234 -3.71 -15.48 1.07
CA LYS A 234 -4.46 -16.34 0.15
C LYS A 234 -5.43 -15.54 -0.70
N ALA A 235 -6.15 -14.59 -0.11
CA ALA A 235 -7.07 -13.71 -0.84
C ALA A 235 -6.32 -12.84 -1.87
N LEU A 236 -5.19 -12.22 -1.47
CA LEU A 236 -4.35 -11.45 -2.39
C LEU A 236 -3.81 -12.29 -3.54
N ASN A 237 -3.34 -13.51 -3.25
CA ASN A 237 -2.80 -14.40 -4.29
C ASN A 237 -3.89 -14.79 -5.30
N ARG A 238 -5.11 -15.13 -4.84
CA ARG A 238 -6.25 -15.39 -5.73
C ARG A 238 -6.56 -14.17 -6.61
N ALA A 239 -6.69 -12.99 -6.02
CA ALA A 239 -6.97 -11.76 -6.76
C ALA A 239 -5.85 -11.42 -7.76
N SER A 240 -4.59 -11.59 -7.37
CA SER A 240 -3.44 -11.35 -8.26
C SER A 240 -3.40 -12.35 -9.41
N ALA A 241 -3.72 -13.63 -9.17
CA ALA A 241 -3.82 -14.64 -10.22
C ALA A 241 -4.96 -14.30 -11.20
N GLN A 242 -6.14 -13.93 -10.66
CA GLN A 242 -7.28 -13.53 -11.49
C GLN A 242 -6.92 -12.38 -12.44
N VAL A 243 -6.18 -11.38 -11.96
CA VAL A 243 -5.70 -10.27 -12.79
C VAL A 243 -4.69 -10.76 -13.84
N ARG A 244 -3.66 -11.49 -13.45
CA ARG A 244 -2.63 -11.98 -14.40
C ARG A 244 -3.22 -12.80 -15.53
N ASP A 245 -4.18 -13.66 -15.22
CA ASP A 245 -4.75 -14.63 -16.17
C ASP A 245 -5.81 -14.02 -17.09
N ASN A 246 -6.45 -12.92 -16.66
CA ASN A 246 -7.65 -12.42 -17.34
C ASN A 246 -7.62 -10.96 -17.74
N LEU A 247 -6.68 -10.15 -17.28
CA LEU A 247 -6.65 -8.70 -17.55
C LEU A 247 -6.79 -8.36 -19.04
N ALA A 248 -6.12 -9.11 -19.89
CA ALA A 248 -6.17 -8.92 -21.36
C ALA A 248 -7.57 -9.20 -21.97
N LYS A 249 -8.43 -9.91 -21.25
CA LYS A 249 -9.79 -10.26 -21.70
C LYS A 249 -10.84 -9.31 -21.10
N TRP A 250 -10.49 -8.57 -20.04
CA TRP A 250 -11.42 -7.67 -19.37
C TRP A 250 -11.64 -6.39 -20.18
N THR A 251 -12.86 -5.95 -20.17
CA THR A 251 -13.31 -4.69 -20.78
C THR A 251 -13.70 -3.70 -19.70
N PRO A 252 -13.90 -2.43 -20.02
CA PRO A 252 -14.43 -1.44 -19.05
C PRO A 252 -15.75 -1.86 -18.38
N ASP A 253 -16.51 -2.74 -19.02
CA ASP A 253 -17.78 -3.26 -18.50
C ASP A 253 -17.64 -4.48 -17.60
N SER A 254 -16.48 -5.11 -17.55
CA SER A 254 -16.22 -6.26 -16.69
C SER A 254 -16.42 -5.89 -15.22
N PRO A 255 -17.05 -6.77 -14.40
CA PRO A 255 -17.26 -6.51 -12.98
C PRO A 255 -15.97 -6.19 -12.23
N GLU A 256 -14.88 -6.88 -12.57
CA GLU A 256 -13.57 -6.69 -11.97
C GLU A 256 -13.01 -5.29 -12.27
N ILE A 257 -13.12 -4.82 -13.51
CA ILE A 257 -12.68 -3.48 -13.89
C ILE A 257 -13.52 -2.41 -13.17
N LYS A 258 -14.82 -2.61 -13.07
CA LYS A 258 -15.72 -1.70 -12.31
C LYS A 258 -15.38 -1.69 -10.82
N ALA A 259 -15.05 -2.84 -10.24
CA ALA A 259 -14.61 -2.93 -8.84
C ALA A 259 -13.29 -2.18 -8.61
N ILE A 260 -12.30 -2.41 -9.47
CA ILE A 260 -11.00 -1.72 -9.39
C ILE A 260 -11.19 -0.20 -9.56
N ALA A 261 -11.94 0.22 -10.56
CA ALA A 261 -12.24 1.63 -10.84
C ALA A 261 -12.91 2.33 -9.64
N LYS A 262 -13.93 1.68 -9.06
CA LYS A 262 -14.67 2.17 -7.87
C LYS A 262 -13.73 2.47 -6.71
N TRP A 263 -12.91 1.50 -6.32
CA TRP A 263 -12.02 1.63 -5.16
C TRP A 263 -10.80 2.52 -5.41
N SER A 264 -10.37 2.66 -6.67
CA SER A 264 -9.24 3.52 -7.07
C SER A 264 -9.69 4.91 -7.56
N LYS A 265 -11.00 5.19 -7.61
CA LYS A 265 -11.57 6.45 -8.15
C LYS A 265 -11.10 6.74 -9.59
N ALA A 266 -10.91 5.69 -10.37
CA ALA A 266 -10.49 5.75 -11.77
C ALA A 266 -11.69 5.69 -12.72
N ASP A 267 -11.49 6.11 -13.97
CA ASP A 267 -12.46 5.83 -15.04
C ASP A 267 -12.27 4.36 -15.48
N PRO A 268 -13.32 3.53 -15.53
CA PRO A 268 -13.20 2.14 -15.95
C PRO A 268 -12.49 1.94 -17.29
N LYS A 269 -12.62 2.89 -18.22
CA LYS A 269 -11.98 2.82 -19.55
C LYS A 269 -10.45 2.86 -19.48
N ASP A 270 -9.88 3.52 -18.45
CA ASP A 270 -8.45 3.70 -18.30
C ASP A 270 -7.80 2.53 -17.52
N VAL A 271 -8.59 1.77 -16.75
CA VAL A 271 -8.09 0.73 -15.83
C VAL A 271 -7.30 -0.37 -16.53
N PRO A 272 -7.76 -1.01 -17.64
CA PRO A 272 -7.00 -2.09 -18.26
C PRO A 272 -5.62 -1.65 -18.74
N ALA A 273 -5.53 -0.49 -19.40
CA ALA A 273 -4.26 0.05 -19.90
C ALA A 273 -3.32 0.46 -18.76
N ALA A 274 -3.85 1.04 -17.69
CA ALA A 274 -3.07 1.43 -16.52
C ALA A 274 -2.55 0.19 -15.76
N MET A 275 -3.39 -0.84 -15.56
CA MET A 275 -2.97 -2.08 -14.89
C MET A 275 -1.91 -2.85 -15.69
N ALA A 276 -1.91 -2.77 -17.00
CA ALA A 276 -0.89 -3.39 -17.86
C ALA A 276 0.52 -2.78 -17.68
N LEU A 277 0.64 -1.63 -17.03
CA LEU A 277 1.92 -1.00 -16.70
C LEU A 277 2.59 -1.58 -15.45
N TYR A 278 1.85 -2.35 -14.66
CA TYR A 278 2.36 -3.04 -13.46
C TYR A 278 2.72 -4.50 -13.77
N ARG A 279 3.59 -5.06 -12.95
CA ARG A 279 3.76 -6.50 -12.81
C ARG A 279 3.33 -6.90 -11.39
N PHE A 280 2.45 -7.90 -11.31
CA PHE A 280 1.92 -8.43 -10.05
C PHE A 280 2.56 -9.79 -9.75
N PRO A 281 3.59 -9.86 -8.85
CA PRO A 281 4.25 -11.14 -8.55
C PRO A 281 3.29 -12.16 -7.94
N SER A 282 3.42 -13.43 -8.34
CA SER A 282 2.69 -14.56 -7.73
C SER A 282 3.20 -14.85 -6.32
N ALA A 283 2.47 -15.64 -5.53
CA ALA A 283 2.93 -16.05 -4.20
C ALA A 283 4.27 -16.80 -4.26
N GLU A 284 4.50 -17.61 -5.30
CA GLU A 284 5.76 -18.31 -5.54
C GLU A 284 6.89 -17.32 -5.85
N GLU A 285 6.62 -16.34 -6.72
CA GLU A 285 7.59 -15.29 -7.04
C GLU A 285 7.93 -14.41 -5.84
N GLN A 286 6.97 -14.18 -4.91
CA GLN A 286 7.24 -13.46 -3.65
C GLN A 286 8.39 -14.10 -2.86
N LEU A 287 8.52 -15.43 -2.91
CA LEU A 287 9.58 -16.18 -2.22
C LEU A 287 10.89 -16.23 -3.03
N GLY A 288 10.97 -15.54 -4.15
CA GLY A 288 12.19 -15.40 -4.93
C GLY A 288 13.18 -14.40 -4.32
N ALA A 289 14.46 -14.58 -4.66
CA ALA A 289 15.54 -13.68 -4.23
C ALA A 289 15.37 -12.24 -4.73
N GLN A 290 14.52 -12.00 -5.73
CA GLN A 290 14.19 -10.67 -6.23
C GLN A 290 13.28 -9.89 -5.26
N TRP A 291 12.46 -10.60 -4.47
CA TRP A 291 11.44 -10.00 -3.62
C TRP A 291 11.69 -10.24 -2.12
N LEU A 292 10.81 -10.96 -1.43
CA LEU A 292 10.84 -11.08 0.04
C LEU A 292 12.05 -11.85 0.57
N GLU A 293 12.68 -12.71 -0.22
CA GLU A 293 13.89 -13.46 0.18
C GLU A 293 15.19 -12.71 -0.16
N GLY A 294 15.18 -11.39 0.03
CA GLY A 294 16.39 -10.56 0.03
C GLY A 294 16.35 -9.34 -0.87
N GLY A 295 15.72 -9.39 -2.05
CA GLY A 295 15.71 -8.28 -3.00
C GLY A 295 15.04 -7.01 -2.45
N ALA A 296 13.91 -7.16 -1.77
CA ALA A 296 13.23 -6.04 -1.13
C ALA A 296 14.10 -5.39 -0.05
N ALA A 297 14.75 -6.18 0.80
CA ALA A 297 15.66 -5.68 1.82
C ALA A 297 16.86 -4.93 1.21
N LYS A 298 17.44 -5.44 0.12
CA LYS A 298 18.53 -4.76 -0.62
C LYS A 298 18.05 -3.43 -1.21
N ALA A 299 16.87 -3.40 -1.83
CA ALA A 299 16.29 -2.17 -2.37
C ALA A 299 16.04 -1.14 -1.25
N MET A 300 15.54 -1.57 -0.09
CA MET A 300 15.38 -0.71 1.09
C MET A 300 16.73 -0.17 1.59
N ALA A 301 17.76 -0.98 1.70
CA ALA A 301 19.10 -0.53 2.13
C ALA A 301 19.69 0.52 1.17
N HIS A 302 19.50 0.33 -0.13
CA HIS A 302 19.91 1.27 -1.14
C HIS A 302 19.13 2.60 -1.03
N THR A 303 17.83 2.51 -0.91
CA THR A 303 16.94 3.68 -0.68
C THR A 303 17.33 4.43 0.60
N ALA A 304 17.60 3.71 1.70
CA ALA A 304 18.02 4.31 2.97
C ALA A 304 19.32 5.10 2.85
N SER A 305 20.30 4.55 2.15
CA SER A 305 21.58 5.24 1.91
C SER A 305 21.37 6.58 1.19
N PHE A 306 20.49 6.58 0.19
CA PHE A 306 20.10 7.80 -0.50
C PHE A 306 19.32 8.76 0.42
N LEU A 307 18.29 8.29 1.14
CA LEU A 307 17.50 9.14 2.04
C LEU A 307 18.37 9.78 3.13
N LYS A 308 19.38 9.06 3.62
CA LYS A 308 20.38 9.62 4.56
C LYS A 308 21.19 10.73 3.91
N SER A 309 21.70 10.53 2.69
CA SER A 309 22.46 11.56 1.97
C SER A 309 21.62 12.84 1.72
N GLN A 310 20.31 12.70 1.64
CA GLN A 310 19.37 13.81 1.50
C GLN A 310 18.88 14.38 2.86
N GLY A 311 19.42 13.91 3.99
CA GLY A 311 19.01 14.35 5.33
C GLY A 311 17.57 13.98 5.71
N ARG A 312 16.95 13.01 5.02
CA ARG A 312 15.57 12.57 5.26
C ARG A 312 15.44 11.54 6.36
N ILE A 313 16.50 10.81 6.61
CA ILE A 313 16.66 9.90 7.76
C ILE A 313 18.00 10.15 8.42
N GLN A 314 18.09 9.83 9.71
CA GLN A 314 19.30 10.05 10.52
C GLN A 314 20.30 8.91 10.35
N GLU A 315 19.81 7.69 10.19
CA GLU A 315 20.61 6.48 10.27
C GLU A 315 20.14 5.45 9.23
N VAL A 316 21.08 4.73 8.65
CA VAL A 316 20.83 3.53 7.85
C VAL A 316 20.92 2.33 8.78
N LYS A 317 19.90 1.48 8.80
CA LYS A 317 19.95 0.25 9.62
C LYS A 317 20.97 -0.73 9.06
N PRO A 318 21.62 -1.51 9.92
CA PRO A 318 22.60 -2.51 9.49
C PRO A 318 21.96 -3.62 8.63
N ASP A 319 20.69 -3.93 8.87
CA ASP A 319 19.95 -4.94 8.12
C ASP A 319 18.48 -4.57 7.96
N TYR A 320 18.00 -4.50 6.71
CA TYR A 320 16.60 -4.28 6.38
C TYR A 320 15.80 -5.58 6.22
N ALA A 321 16.44 -6.76 6.23
CA ALA A 321 15.73 -8.04 6.23
C ALA A 321 14.86 -8.20 7.50
N ALA A 322 15.27 -7.58 8.61
CA ALA A 322 14.46 -7.52 9.81
C ALA A 322 13.07 -6.87 9.62
N TYR A 323 12.90 -6.07 8.58
CA TYR A 323 11.65 -5.38 8.22
C TYR A 323 10.88 -6.05 7.07
N VAL A 324 11.28 -7.28 6.70
CA VAL A 324 10.63 -8.08 5.65
C VAL A 324 10.24 -9.43 6.22
N THR A 325 9.11 -9.97 5.83
CA THR A 325 8.68 -11.31 6.23
C THR A 325 8.06 -12.06 5.07
N SER A 326 8.53 -13.28 4.82
CA SER A 326 7.95 -14.23 3.87
C SER A 326 7.13 -15.33 4.56
N SER A 327 7.10 -15.35 5.91
CA SER A 327 6.53 -16.45 6.69
C SER A 327 5.06 -16.71 6.37
N TYR A 328 4.25 -15.66 6.22
CA TYR A 328 2.83 -15.80 5.92
C TYR A 328 2.58 -16.25 4.48
N VAL A 329 3.46 -15.90 3.54
CA VAL A 329 3.42 -16.39 2.16
C VAL A 329 3.74 -17.88 2.14
N LYS A 330 4.79 -18.31 2.86
CA LYS A 330 5.13 -19.74 3.00
C LYS A 330 3.95 -20.52 3.58
N GLN A 331 3.39 -20.08 4.69
CA GLN A 331 2.22 -20.72 5.31
C GLN A 331 1.00 -20.76 4.37
N ALA A 332 0.75 -19.70 3.61
CA ALA A 332 -0.36 -19.66 2.64
C ALA A 332 -0.20 -20.69 1.51
N LEU A 333 1.05 -21.03 1.17
CA LEU A 333 1.42 -22.06 0.18
C LEU A 333 1.60 -23.47 0.80
N GLY A 334 1.39 -23.64 2.13
CA GLY A 334 1.58 -24.92 2.80
C GLY A 334 3.05 -25.32 3.01
N ARG A 335 3.94 -24.36 3.13
CA ARG A 335 5.39 -24.55 3.30
C ARG A 335 5.87 -24.08 4.66
#